data_7919168961c4aa07b9fc86b139219dad
#
_entry.id   7919168961c4aa07b9fc86b139219dad
#
_cell.length_a   1.000
_cell.length_b   1.000
_cell.length_c   1.000
_cell.angle_alpha   90.00
_cell.angle_beta   90.00
_cell.angle_gamma   90.00
#
_symmetry.space_group_name_H-M   'P 1'
#
loop_
_entity.id
_entity.type
_entity.pdbx_description
1 polymer ?
#
loop_
_entity_poly.entity_id
_entity_poly.type
_entity_poly.pdbx_seq_one_letter_code
_entity_poly.pdbx_strand_id
1 'polypeptide(L)'
;MADVTPPDPRRSLIQMYERCIQGCGVGAHALSYHHVPKHRGERLAHALTLCQELLRHLEEWKPGKIDRKISFIQGILWCEGLYSQSMLREHTRSLK
;
A
#
# COMPACT_ATOMS: atom_id res chain seq x y z
N MET A 1 -10.20 -3.05 32.77
CA MET A 1 -9.58 -3.89 31.75
C MET A 1 -9.79 -3.25 30.37
N ALA A 2 -8.73 -2.94 29.70
CA ALA A 2 -8.86 -2.33 28.38
C ALA A 2 -9.28 -3.40 27.36
N ASP A 3 -10.30 -3.10 26.56
CA ASP A 3 -10.66 -3.94 25.44
C ASP A 3 -9.53 -3.89 24.42
N VAL A 4 -8.93 -5.03 24.13
CA VAL A 4 -7.93 -5.13 23.10
C VAL A 4 -8.66 -5.28 21.77
N THR A 5 -8.79 -4.18 21.05
CA THR A 5 -9.32 -4.22 19.70
C THR A 5 -8.27 -4.89 18.81
N PRO A 6 -8.63 -5.95 18.06
CA PRO A 6 -7.69 -6.56 17.13
C PRO A 6 -7.20 -5.51 16.12
N PRO A 7 -5.94 -5.53 15.73
CA PRO A 7 -5.45 -4.60 14.71
C PRO A 7 -6.24 -4.80 13.41
N ASP A 8 -6.56 -3.69 12.76
CA ASP A 8 -7.21 -3.71 11.46
C ASP A 8 -6.26 -4.44 10.46
N PRO A 9 -6.72 -5.54 9.85
CA PRO A 9 -5.86 -6.26 8.88
C PRO A 9 -5.39 -5.38 7.73
N ARG A 10 -6.20 -4.40 7.32
CA ARG A 10 -5.80 -3.46 6.27
C ARG A 10 -4.64 -2.59 6.74
N ARG A 11 -4.71 -2.09 7.97
CA ARG A 11 -3.65 -1.27 8.54
C ARG A 11 -2.33 -2.03 8.59
N SER A 12 -2.35 -3.25 9.08
CA SER A 12 -1.17 -4.11 9.18
C SER A 12 -0.56 -4.38 7.81
N LEU A 13 -1.39 -4.65 6.82
CA LEU A 13 -0.95 -4.91 5.45
C LEU A 13 -0.28 -3.66 4.85
N ILE A 14 -0.93 -2.51 4.97
CA ILE A 14 -0.40 -1.26 4.43
C ILE A 14 0.91 -0.88 5.11
N GLN A 15 1.02 -1.07 6.41
CA GLN A 15 2.27 -0.84 7.14
C GLN A 15 3.39 -1.75 6.67
N MET A 16 3.08 -3.00 6.36
CA MET A 16 4.05 -3.94 5.80
C MET A 16 4.55 -3.45 4.45
N TYR A 17 3.65 -2.99 3.59
CA TYR A 17 4.02 -2.44 2.28
C TYR A 17 4.86 -1.18 2.42
N GLU A 18 4.47 -0.29 3.32
CA GLU A 18 5.22 0.93 3.61
C GLU A 18 6.67 0.61 3.99
N ARG A 19 6.85 -0.33 4.92
CA ARG A 19 8.19 -0.73 5.35
C ARG A 19 8.99 -1.38 4.23
N CYS A 20 8.33 -2.19 3.41
CA CYS A 20 8.98 -2.84 2.27
C CYS A 20 9.51 -1.80 1.28
N ILE A 21 8.70 -0.79 0.96
CA ILE A 21 9.07 0.26 0.02
C ILE A 21 10.18 1.14 0.61
N GLN A 22 10.07 1.50 1.89
CA GLN A 22 11.11 2.27 2.58
C GLN A 22 12.45 1.52 2.56
N GLY A 23 12.42 0.20 2.67
CA GLY A 23 13.60 -0.65 2.56
C GLY A 23 14.27 -0.58 1.20
N CYS A 24 13.56 -0.13 0.16
CA CYS A 24 14.14 0.09 -1.17
C CYS A 24 14.91 1.41 -1.27
N GLY A 25 14.92 2.22 -0.21
CA GLY A 25 15.70 3.45 -0.17
C GLY A 25 15.03 4.65 -0.82
N VAL A 26 13.72 4.61 -1.04
CA VAL A 26 13.00 5.74 -1.63
C VAL A 26 12.23 6.51 -0.55
N GLY A 27 12.10 7.83 -0.76
CA GLY A 27 11.22 8.66 0.04
C GLY A 27 9.87 8.82 -0.63
N ALA A 28 8.86 9.22 0.14
CA ALA A 28 7.53 9.44 -0.39
C ALA A 28 7.54 10.65 -1.34
N HIS A 29 6.90 10.50 -2.51
CA HIS A 29 6.75 11.58 -3.48
C HIS A 29 5.54 11.27 -4.35
N ALA A 30 4.53 12.13 -4.29
CA ALA A 30 3.32 11.96 -5.09
C ALA A 30 3.56 12.39 -6.53
N LEU A 31 3.13 11.56 -7.47
CA LEU A 31 3.12 11.95 -8.88
C LEU A 31 1.84 12.70 -9.18
N SER A 32 1.90 13.66 -10.11
CA SER A 32 0.70 14.32 -10.57
C SER A 32 -0.21 13.32 -11.29
N TYR A 33 -1.50 13.61 -11.33
CA TYR A 33 -2.51 12.71 -11.90
C TYR A 33 -2.20 12.31 -13.35
N HIS A 34 -1.62 13.21 -14.11
CA HIS A 34 -1.34 12.98 -15.53
C HIS A 34 0.12 12.54 -15.79
N HIS A 35 0.93 12.43 -14.76
CA HIS A 35 2.33 12.05 -14.94
C HIS A 35 2.45 10.56 -15.21
N VAL A 36 3.21 10.22 -16.25
CA VAL A 36 3.57 8.83 -16.53
C VAL A 36 4.91 8.55 -15.87
N PRO A 37 4.97 7.64 -14.90
CA PRO A 37 6.22 7.36 -14.22
C PRO A 37 7.26 6.77 -15.19
N LYS A 38 8.48 7.25 -15.10
CA LYS A 38 9.54 6.91 -16.05
C LYS A 38 10.54 5.89 -15.50
N HIS A 39 10.59 5.71 -14.19
CA HIS A 39 11.52 4.77 -13.58
C HIS A 39 11.00 4.26 -12.26
N ARG A 40 11.67 3.21 -11.77
CA ARG A 40 11.29 2.49 -10.56
C ARG A 40 11.15 3.39 -9.34
N GLY A 41 12.10 4.31 -9.16
CA GLY A 41 12.09 5.20 -8.01
C GLY A 41 10.83 6.05 -7.93
N GLU A 42 10.35 6.57 -9.06
CA GLU A 42 9.12 7.33 -9.11
C GLU A 42 7.91 6.47 -8.73
N ARG A 43 7.84 5.26 -9.27
CA ARG A 43 6.72 4.35 -9.00
C ARG A 43 6.66 3.97 -7.54
N LEU A 44 7.81 3.61 -6.96
CA LEU A 44 7.87 3.23 -5.55
C LEU A 44 7.61 4.41 -4.62
N ALA A 45 8.12 5.60 -4.96
CA ALA A 45 7.87 6.80 -4.17
C ALA A 45 6.38 7.15 -4.14
N HIS A 46 5.70 7.01 -5.28
CA HIS A 46 4.26 7.24 -5.36
C HIS A 46 3.49 6.20 -4.54
N ALA A 47 3.88 4.92 -4.66
CA ALA A 47 3.26 3.85 -3.86
C ALA A 47 3.42 4.09 -2.37
N LEU A 48 4.58 4.57 -1.94
CA LEU A 48 4.81 4.92 -0.54
C LEU A 48 3.89 6.05 -0.08
N THR A 49 3.71 7.07 -0.91
CA THR A 49 2.77 8.16 -0.64
C THR A 49 1.35 7.63 -0.47
N LEU A 50 0.92 6.72 -1.34
CA LEU A 50 -0.40 6.10 -1.24
C LEU A 50 -0.57 5.30 0.05
N CYS A 51 0.45 4.57 0.47
CA CYS A 51 0.43 3.86 1.75
C CYS A 51 0.21 4.83 2.91
N GLN A 52 0.94 5.93 2.91
CA GLN A 52 0.85 6.94 3.98
C GLN A 52 -0.52 7.61 3.99
N GLU A 53 -1.08 7.93 2.82
CA GLU A 53 -2.44 8.47 2.72
C GLU A 53 -3.47 7.50 3.26
N LEU A 54 -3.38 6.23 2.89
CA LEU A 54 -4.29 5.20 3.37
C LEU A 54 -4.26 5.08 4.88
N LEU A 55 -3.06 5.10 5.47
CA LEU A 55 -2.92 5.02 6.92
C LEU A 55 -3.56 6.20 7.64
N ARG A 56 -3.50 7.39 7.04
CA ARG A 56 -4.12 8.59 7.62
C ARG A 56 -5.64 8.59 7.52
N HIS A 57 -6.21 7.94 6.48
CA HIS A 57 -7.64 8.04 6.16
C HIS A 57 -8.38 6.71 6.26
N LEU A 58 -7.77 5.72 6.91
CA LEU A 58 -8.33 4.36 6.96
C LEU A 58 -9.73 4.33 7.57
N GLU A 59 -9.99 5.17 8.54
CA GLU A 59 -11.27 5.24 9.24
C GLU A 59 -12.27 6.17 8.56
N GLU A 60 -11.80 7.04 7.67
CA GLU A 60 -12.63 8.04 7.00
C GLU A 60 -13.16 7.56 5.65
N TRP A 61 -12.33 6.84 4.89
CA TRP A 61 -12.66 6.45 3.53
C TRP A 61 -13.47 5.17 3.51
N LYS A 62 -14.36 5.05 2.53
CA LYS A 62 -15.16 3.84 2.35
C LYS A 62 -14.26 2.65 2.02
N PRO A 63 -14.63 1.43 2.52
CA PRO A 63 -13.81 0.23 2.26
C PRO A 63 -13.51 -0.02 0.78
N GLY A 64 -14.46 0.23 -0.12
CA GLY A 64 -14.25 0.05 -1.55
C GLY A 64 -13.16 0.94 -2.11
N LYS A 65 -13.07 2.20 -1.63
CA LYS A 65 -12.02 3.13 -2.04
C LYS A 65 -10.66 2.66 -1.53
N ILE A 66 -10.62 2.20 -0.29
CA ILE A 66 -9.40 1.68 0.33
C ILE A 66 -8.91 0.46 -0.43
N ASP A 67 -9.79 -0.49 -0.73
CA ASP A 67 -9.43 -1.72 -1.42
C ASP A 67 -8.91 -1.45 -2.83
N ARG A 68 -9.48 -0.48 -3.55
CA ARG A 68 -8.98 -0.09 -4.88
C ARG A 68 -7.56 0.47 -4.80
N LYS A 69 -7.29 1.30 -3.80
CA LYS A 69 -5.95 1.87 -3.61
C LYS A 69 -4.93 0.81 -3.20
N ILE A 70 -5.33 -0.13 -2.36
CA ILE A 70 -4.48 -1.27 -2.01
C ILE A 70 -4.14 -2.08 -3.27
N SER A 71 -5.13 -2.36 -4.11
CA SER A 71 -4.90 -3.09 -5.36
C SER A 71 -3.94 -2.36 -6.30
N PHE A 72 -4.04 -1.05 -6.38
CA PHE A 72 -3.13 -0.25 -7.18
C PHE A 72 -1.69 -0.35 -6.65
N ILE A 73 -1.52 -0.25 -5.34
CA ILE A 73 -0.21 -0.42 -4.70
C ILE A 73 0.33 -1.82 -4.98
N GLN A 74 -0.49 -2.85 -4.85
CA GLN A 74 -0.11 -4.24 -5.13
C GLN A 74 0.38 -4.42 -6.55
N GLY A 75 -0.27 -3.76 -7.52
CA GLY A 75 0.17 -3.79 -8.91
C GLY A 75 1.57 -3.24 -9.08
N ILE A 76 1.86 -2.12 -8.40
CA ILE A 76 3.20 -1.52 -8.43
C ILE A 76 4.22 -2.49 -7.81
N LEU A 77 3.91 -3.06 -6.64
CA LEU A 77 4.82 -3.95 -5.94
C LEU A 77 5.13 -5.21 -6.76
N TRP A 78 4.11 -5.73 -7.47
CA TRP A 78 4.31 -6.85 -8.38
C TRP A 78 5.21 -6.46 -9.55
N CYS A 79 4.93 -5.33 -10.20
CA CYS A 79 5.73 -4.85 -11.33
C CYS A 79 7.19 -4.63 -10.96
N GLU A 80 7.43 -4.19 -9.73
CA GLU A 80 8.79 -3.92 -9.24
C GLU A 80 9.47 -5.16 -8.64
N GLY A 81 8.81 -6.31 -8.70
CA GLY A 81 9.42 -7.58 -8.29
C GLY A 81 9.52 -7.77 -6.78
N LEU A 82 8.73 -7.06 -5.99
CA LEU A 82 8.78 -7.16 -4.54
C LEU A 82 7.92 -8.30 -3.99
N TYR A 83 6.84 -8.65 -4.68
CA TYR A 83 5.95 -9.74 -4.30
C TYR A 83 5.49 -10.50 -5.52
N SER A 84 5.29 -11.82 -5.38
CA SER A 84 4.67 -12.64 -6.41
C SER A 84 3.14 -12.47 -6.39
N GLN A 85 2.48 -12.88 -7.47
CA GLN A 85 1.01 -12.88 -7.50
C GLN A 85 0.41 -13.73 -6.39
N SER A 86 1.01 -14.88 -6.09
CA SER A 86 0.49 -15.76 -5.05
C SER A 86 0.60 -15.11 -3.67
N MET A 87 1.69 -14.39 -3.40
CA MET A 87 1.85 -13.64 -2.16
C MET A 87 0.78 -12.55 -2.03
N LEU A 88 0.57 -11.77 -3.08
CA LEU A 88 -0.42 -10.70 -3.08
C LEU A 88 -1.84 -11.25 -2.91
N ARG A 89 -2.13 -12.39 -3.53
CA ARG A 89 -3.42 -13.07 -3.37
C ARG A 89 -3.65 -13.48 -1.92
N GLU A 90 -2.62 -14.02 -1.26
CA GLU A 90 -2.71 -14.37 0.16
C GLU A 90 -2.93 -13.14 1.03
N HIS A 91 -2.25 -12.03 0.73
CA HIS A 91 -2.47 -10.77 1.45
C HIS A 91 -3.93 -10.32 1.35
N THR A 92 -4.50 -10.37 0.15
CA THR A 92 -5.90 -9.98 -0.08
C THR A 92 -6.86 -10.92 0.65
N ARG A 93 -6.58 -12.22 0.63
CA ARG A 93 -7.41 -13.23 1.29
C ARG A 93 -7.47 -12.99 2.80
N SER A 94 -6.38 -12.56 3.40
CA SER A 94 -6.30 -12.27 4.83
C SER A 94 -7.16 -11.08 5.24
N LEU A 95 -7.59 -10.24 4.30
CA LEU A 95 -8.42 -9.08 4.59
C LEU A 95 -9.91 -9.41 4.74
N LYS A 96 -10.31 -10.63 4.42
CA LYS A 96 -11.72 -11.04 4.47
C LYS A 96 -12.08 -11.73 5.76
#